data_1abf0fa192039151a4b9d1620f60d7db
#
_entry.id   1abf0fa192039151a4b9d1620f60d7db
#
_cell.length_a   1.000
_cell.length_b   1.000
_cell.length_c   1.000
_cell.angle_alpha   90.00
_cell.angle_beta   90.00
_cell.angle_gamma   90.00
#
_symmetry.space_group_name_H-M   'P 1'
#
loop_
_entity.id
_entity.type
_entity.pdbx_description
1 polymer ?
#
loop_
_entity_poly.entity_id
_entity_poly.type
_entity_poly.pdbx_seq_one_letter_code
_entity_poly.pdbx_strand_id
1 'polypeptide(L)'
;DDGHLALVKEAVAQAPHVVVSIFVNRLQFGQGEDFMSYPRTLDADAAKLEAAGVEVLFAPNEAELYPHVSQSYQVEPPHLQNELCGAFRPGHFRGVATVVSKLFNIVKPNVACFGKKDYQQLAVIRGFVEDLNFDIRIVGVDTGRAADGLALSSRNGYLTEAERAQAPQLYQELSEMAAQIKAGRQDYAKLEQAAIAHLQGLGWVVDYIEVRHAGDLQIAHAGDAHVVVLAAARLGKTRLIDNLEIHLEA
;
A
#
# COMPACT_ATOMS: atom_id res chain seq x y z
N ASP A 1 4.40 -11.27 7.11
CA ASP A 1 5.67 -10.58 7.43
C ASP A 1 5.50 -9.62 8.61
N ASP A 2 6.59 -9.03 9.11
CA ASP A 2 6.57 -8.14 10.27
C ASP A 2 5.81 -6.83 10.02
N GLY A 3 5.70 -6.40 8.77
CA GLY A 3 4.87 -5.26 8.40
C GLY A 3 3.38 -5.51 8.70
N HIS A 4 2.89 -6.72 8.43
CA HIS A 4 1.52 -7.11 8.79
C HIS A 4 1.34 -7.22 10.31
N LEU A 5 2.36 -7.69 11.06
CA LEU A 5 2.29 -7.73 12.52
C LEU A 5 2.19 -6.33 13.16
N ALA A 6 2.77 -5.31 12.54
CA ALA A 6 2.58 -3.93 12.99
C ALA A 6 1.11 -3.49 12.91
N LEU A 7 0.38 -3.90 11.83
CA LEU A 7 -1.06 -3.65 11.72
C LEU A 7 -1.85 -4.36 12.82
N VAL A 8 -1.50 -5.60 13.13
CA VAL A 8 -2.15 -6.38 14.20
C VAL A 8 -1.93 -5.70 15.55
N LYS A 9 -0.71 -5.27 15.84
CA LYS A 9 -0.37 -4.55 17.08
C LYS A 9 -1.21 -3.28 17.24
N GLU A 10 -1.36 -2.51 16.19
CA GLU A 10 -2.21 -1.32 16.19
C GLU A 10 -3.68 -1.69 16.40
N ALA A 11 -4.20 -2.72 15.72
CA ALA A 11 -5.57 -3.16 15.88
C ALA A 11 -5.89 -3.59 17.31
N VAL A 12 -5.00 -4.33 17.97
CA VAL A 12 -5.11 -4.73 19.37
C VAL A 12 -5.11 -3.51 20.31
N ALA A 13 -4.36 -2.46 19.96
CA ALA A 13 -4.38 -1.20 20.74
C ALA A 13 -5.67 -0.40 20.54
N GLN A 14 -6.35 -0.56 19.41
CA GLN A 14 -7.56 0.20 19.07
C GLN A 14 -8.87 -0.43 19.55
N ALA A 15 -8.91 -1.75 19.71
CA ALA A 15 -10.14 -2.47 20.04
C ALA A 15 -9.89 -3.74 20.88
N PRO A 16 -10.85 -4.13 21.74
CA PRO A 16 -10.72 -5.33 22.57
C PRO A 16 -10.86 -6.64 21.78
N HIS A 17 -11.53 -6.61 20.64
CA HIS A 17 -11.72 -7.78 19.76
C HIS A 17 -11.14 -7.52 18.39
N VAL A 18 -10.26 -8.40 17.93
CA VAL A 18 -9.54 -8.24 16.67
C VAL A 18 -9.82 -9.40 15.73
N VAL A 19 -10.27 -9.04 14.52
CA VAL A 19 -10.42 -9.95 13.39
C VAL A 19 -9.34 -9.63 12.37
N VAL A 20 -8.59 -10.62 11.94
CA VAL A 20 -7.66 -10.50 10.81
C VAL A 20 -8.20 -11.29 9.63
N SER A 21 -8.23 -10.67 8.46
CA SER A 21 -8.60 -11.36 7.21
C SER A 21 -7.36 -11.73 6.41
N ILE A 22 -7.31 -12.96 5.90
CA ILE A 22 -6.31 -13.42 4.93
C ILE A 22 -7.04 -13.93 3.71
N PHE A 23 -6.90 -13.20 2.58
CA PHE A 23 -7.50 -13.58 1.31
C PHE A 23 -6.65 -13.05 0.15
N VAL A 24 -6.28 -13.95 -0.77
CA VAL A 24 -5.58 -13.56 -2.00
C VAL A 24 -6.63 -13.25 -3.07
N ASN A 25 -6.91 -11.96 -3.25
CA ASN A 25 -8.01 -11.47 -4.07
C ASN A 25 -7.65 -11.44 -5.57
N ARG A 26 -8.18 -12.38 -6.35
CA ARG A 26 -7.93 -12.46 -7.79
C ARG A 26 -8.30 -11.17 -8.55
N LEU A 27 -9.35 -10.46 -8.12
CA LEU A 27 -9.84 -9.26 -8.81
C LEU A 27 -8.84 -8.08 -8.83
N GLN A 28 -7.87 -8.07 -7.92
CA GLN A 28 -6.87 -7.01 -7.84
C GLN A 28 -5.54 -7.32 -8.55
N PHE A 29 -5.41 -8.54 -9.13
CA PHE A 29 -4.23 -8.93 -9.89
C PHE A 29 -4.48 -8.76 -11.39
N GLY A 30 -3.57 -8.06 -12.06
CA GLY A 30 -3.56 -7.93 -13.51
C GLY A 30 -3.01 -9.17 -14.21
N GLN A 31 -3.17 -9.19 -15.52
CA GLN A 31 -2.57 -10.24 -16.34
C GLN A 31 -1.04 -10.18 -16.24
N GLY A 32 -0.41 -11.31 -15.89
CA GLY A 32 1.05 -11.42 -15.72
C GLY A 32 1.58 -10.99 -14.34
N GLU A 33 0.71 -10.61 -13.41
CA GLU A 33 1.11 -10.40 -12.01
C GLU A 33 1.26 -11.72 -11.24
N ASP A 34 1.79 -11.63 -10.03
CA ASP A 34 2.24 -12.76 -9.19
C ASP A 34 1.11 -13.52 -8.46
N PHE A 35 -0.14 -13.49 -8.96
CA PHE A 35 -1.27 -14.15 -8.31
C PHE A 35 -1.03 -15.64 -8.01
N MET A 36 -0.47 -16.37 -8.97
CA MET A 36 -0.23 -17.82 -8.83
C MET A 36 0.93 -18.14 -7.89
N SER A 37 1.94 -17.27 -7.84
CA SER A 37 3.14 -17.42 -7.00
C SER A 37 3.10 -16.62 -5.70
N TYR A 38 2.01 -15.87 -5.47
CA TYR A 38 1.86 -15.07 -4.26
C TYR A 38 1.92 -15.97 -3.02
N PRO A 39 2.74 -15.65 -2.00
CA PRO A 39 2.92 -16.50 -0.82
C PRO A 39 1.60 -16.82 -0.12
N ARG A 40 1.37 -18.10 0.13
CA ARG A 40 0.22 -18.64 0.87
C ARG A 40 0.73 -19.51 2.00
N THR A 41 0.83 -18.94 3.20
CA THR A 41 1.45 -19.54 4.39
C THR A 41 0.47 -19.54 5.56
N LEU A 42 -0.78 -19.98 5.32
CA LEU A 42 -1.90 -19.81 6.26
C LEU A 42 -1.60 -20.32 7.66
N ASP A 43 -1.04 -21.54 7.79
CA ASP A 43 -0.75 -22.14 9.10
C ASP A 43 0.32 -21.33 9.87
N ALA A 44 1.38 -20.91 9.18
CA ALA A 44 2.42 -20.10 9.79
C ALA A 44 1.92 -18.67 10.14
N ASP A 45 1.05 -18.12 9.32
CA ASP A 45 0.42 -16.82 9.58
C ASP A 45 -0.57 -16.93 10.75
N ALA A 46 -1.38 -17.99 10.81
CA ALA A 46 -2.30 -18.25 11.92
C ALA A 46 -1.56 -18.34 13.27
N ALA A 47 -0.46 -19.09 13.34
CA ALA A 47 0.35 -19.21 14.54
C ALA A 47 0.92 -17.86 15.03
N LYS A 48 1.36 -17.00 14.08
CA LYS A 48 1.85 -15.65 14.42
C LYS A 48 0.73 -14.73 14.92
N LEU A 49 -0.45 -14.83 14.31
CA LEU A 49 -1.62 -14.04 14.68
C LEU A 49 -2.14 -14.44 16.07
N GLU A 50 -2.20 -15.74 16.38
CA GLU A 50 -2.55 -16.23 17.69
C GLU A 50 -1.57 -15.73 18.76
N ALA A 51 -0.25 -15.82 18.50
CA ALA A 51 0.78 -15.29 19.38
C ALA A 51 0.69 -13.76 19.58
N ALA A 52 0.12 -13.03 18.61
CA ALA A 52 -0.10 -11.59 18.67
C ALA A 52 -1.44 -11.20 19.34
N GLY A 53 -2.23 -12.17 19.82
CA GLY A 53 -3.50 -11.91 20.52
C GLY A 53 -4.71 -11.70 19.62
N VAL A 54 -4.65 -12.15 18.36
CA VAL A 54 -5.81 -12.13 17.45
C VAL A 54 -6.80 -13.22 17.84
N GLU A 55 -8.07 -12.85 17.99
CA GLU A 55 -9.13 -13.78 18.39
C GLU A 55 -9.72 -14.53 17.21
N VAL A 56 -9.85 -13.88 16.05
CA VAL A 56 -10.49 -14.43 14.87
C VAL A 56 -9.63 -14.23 13.63
N LEU A 57 -9.29 -15.32 12.97
CA LEU A 57 -8.75 -15.32 11.62
C LEU A 57 -9.86 -15.63 10.62
N PHE A 58 -10.21 -14.67 9.77
CA PHE A 58 -11.15 -14.84 8.67
C PHE A 58 -10.38 -15.14 7.38
N ALA A 59 -10.36 -16.39 6.98
CA ALA A 59 -9.61 -16.87 5.81
C ALA A 59 -10.52 -17.61 4.82
N PRO A 60 -11.44 -16.89 4.14
CA PRO A 60 -12.38 -17.51 3.20
C PRO A 60 -11.66 -18.02 1.95
N ASN A 61 -12.17 -19.05 1.34
CA ASN A 61 -11.78 -19.43 -0.01
C ASN A 61 -12.47 -18.54 -1.07
N GLU A 62 -12.07 -18.64 -2.33
CA GLU A 62 -12.61 -17.81 -3.40
C GLU A 62 -14.12 -18.03 -3.62
N ALA A 63 -14.61 -19.26 -3.54
CA ALA A 63 -16.02 -19.57 -3.75
C ALA A 63 -16.91 -19.05 -2.61
N GLU A 64 -16.37 -18.96 -1.40
CA GLU A 64 -17.08 -18.38 -0.24
C GLU A 64 -17.21 -16.86 -0.37
N LEU A 65 -16.14 -16.17 -0.81
CA LEU A 65 -16.17 -14.73 -0.95
C LEU A 65 -16.80 -14.28 -2.28
N TYR A 66 -16.61 -15.04 -3.35
CA TYR A 66 -17.15 -14.80 -4.69
C TYR A 66 -17.96 -16.03 -5.16
N PRO A 67 -19.24 -16.15 -4.73
CA PRO A 67 -20.05 -17.32 -5.03
C PRO A 67 -20.44 -17.47 -6.52
N HIS A 68 -20.20 -16.42 -7.32
CA HIS A 68 -20.37 -16.44 -8.76
C HIS A 68 -19.03 -16.30 -9.46
N VAL A 69 -18.85 -16.98 -10.58
CA VAL A 69 -17.61 -16.97 -11.38
C VAL A 69 -17.20 -15.54 -11.79
N SER A 70 -18.18 -14.67 -12.07
CA SER A 70 -17.96 -13.26 -12.36
C SER A 70 -18.57 -12.39 -11.27
N GLN A 71 -17.78 -11.44 -10.74
CA GLN A 71 -18.26 -10.42 -9.82
C GLN A 71 -18.88 -9.29 -10.65
N SER A 72 -20.21 -9.32 -10.82
CA SER A 72 -20.92 -8.36 -11.68
C SER A 72 -21.06 -6.97 -11.05
N TYR A 73 -21.29 -6.90 -9.73
CA TYR A 73 -21.38 -5.65 -8.99
C TYR A 73 -20.03 -5.35 -8.35
N GLN A 74 -19.48 -4.19 -8.62
CA GLN A 74 -18.15 -3.79 -8.18
C GLN A 74 -18.18 -2.35 -7.64
N VAL A 75 -17.23 -2.03 -6.76
CA VAL A 75 -17.00 -0.67 -6.30
C VAL A 75 -15.90 -0.06 -7.18
N GLU A 76 -16.25 1.03 -7.86
CA GLU A 76 -15.37 1.72 -8.82
C GLU A 76 -14.84 3.01 -8.20
N PRO A 77 -13.56 3.12 -7.84
CA PRO A 77 -12.97 4.38 -7.37
C PRO A 77 -12.66 5.28 -8.59
N PRO A 78 -13.34 6.45 -8.74
CA PRO A 78 -13.39 7.14 -10.03
C PRO A 78 -12.08 7.79 -10.46
N HIS A 79 -11.32 8.37 -9.55
CA HIS A 79 -10.16 9.19 -9.90
C HIS A 79 -8.83 8.45 -9.74
N LEU A 80 -8.56 7.94 -8.56
CA LEU A 80 -7.26 7.34 -8.23
C LEU A 80 -6.98 6.00 -8.92
N GLN A 81 -7.98 5.34 -9.50
CA GLN A 81 -7.77 4.03 -10.12
C GLN A 81 -6.93 4.06 -11.40
N ASN A 82 -6.76 5.22 -12.04
CA ASN A 82 -6.05 5.37 -13.30
C ASN A 82 -4.76 6.21 -13.17
N GLU A 83 -4.39 6.59 -11.97
CA GLU A 83 -3.19 7.37 -11.66
C GLU A 83 -2.21 6.56 -10.80
N LEU A 84 -0.95 6.99 -10.73
CA LEU A 84 0.09 6.36 -9.93
C LEU A 84 0.14 4.83 -10.17
N CYS A 85 0.00 4.00 -9.12
CA CYS A 85 -0.09 2.54 -9.28
C CYS A 85 -1.20 2.10 -10.22
N GLY A 86 -2.33 2.81 -10.25
CA GLY A 86 -3.48 2.48 -11.09
C GLY A 86 -3.20 2.59 -12.58
N ALA A 87 -2.37 3.54 -13.00
CA ALA A 87 -1.93 3.70 -14.39
C ALA A 87 -1.16 2.46 -14.91
N PHE A 88 -0.45 1.77 -14.02
CA PHE A 88 0.36 0.58 -14.33
C PHE A 88 -0.36 -0.74 -14.01
N ARG A 89 -1.48 -0.68 -13.31
CA ARG A 89 -2.26 -1.84 -12.86
C ARG A 89 -3.76 -1.63 -13.11
N PRO A 90 -4.22 -1.64 -14.37
CA PRO A 90 -5.63 -1.41 -14.70
C PRO A 90 -6.58 -2.34 -13.94
N GLY A 91 -7.60 -1.78 -13.28
CA GLY A 91 -8.59 -2.52 -12.51
C GLY A 91 -8.16 -2.95 -11.10
N HIS A 92 -6.90 -2.73 -10.72
CA HIS A 92 -6.38 -3.08 -9.40
C HIS A 92 -7.21 -2.47 -8.25
N PHE A 93 -7.40 -1.16 -8.27
CA PHE A 93 -8.12 -0.47 -7.20
C PHE A 93 -9.62 -0.74 -7.19
N ARG A 94 -10.23 -1.03 -8.33
CA ARG A 94 -11.60 -1.59 -8.39
C ARG A 94 -11.67 -2.94 -7.67
N GLY A 95 -10.70 -3.82 -7.92
CA GLY A 95 -10.59 -5.10 -7.22
C GLY A 95 -10.42 -4.92 -5.72
N VAL A 96 -9.56 -4.01 -5.28
CA VAL A 96 -9.33 -3.67 -3.86
C VAL A 96 -10.60 -3.11 -3.22
N ALA A 97 -11.20 -2.08 -3.81
CA ALA A 97 -12.41 -1.45 -3.26
C ALA A 97 -13.55 -2.45 -3.14
N THR A 98 -13.73 -3.33 -4.12
CA THR A 98 -14.75 -4.37 -4.10
C THR A 98 -14.53 -5.39 -2.99
N VAL A 99 -13.31 -5.96 -2.85
CA VAL A 99 -13.05 -6.96 -1.81
C VAL A 99 -13.12 -6.36 -0.41
N VAL A 100 -12.58 -5.16 -0.20
CA VAL A 100 -12.60 -4.52 1.11
C VAL A 100 -14.03 -4.17 1.51
N SER A 101 -14.87 -3.69 0.59
CA SER A 101 -16.29 -3.45 0.86
C SER A 101 -17.03 -4.74 1.26
N LYS A 102 -16.71 -5.88 0.61
CA LYS A 102 -17.27 -7.18 0.99
C LYS A 102 -16.84 -7.59 2.40
N LEU A 103 -15.56 -7.45 2.72
CA LEU A 103 -15.02 -7.76 4.05
C LEU A 103 -15.67 -6.87 5.12
N PHE A 104 -15.86 -5.58 4.86
CA PHE A 104 -16.53 -4.67 5.78
C PHE A 104 -17.99 -5.05 6.02
N ASN A 105 -18.72 -5.47 4.99
CA ASN A 105 -20.10 -5.95 5.13
C ASN A 105 -20.22 -7.28 5.89
N ILE A 106 -19.20 -8.13 5.81
CA ILE A 106 -19.18 -9.43 6.51
C ILE A 106 -18.76 -9.24 7.98
N VAL A 107 -17.66 -8.57 8.22
CA VAL A 107 -17.06 -8.40 9.56
C VAL A 107 -17.76 -7.31 10.36
N LYS A 108 -18.19 -6.23 9.69
CA LYS A 108 -18.80 -5.04 10.31
C LYS A 108 -17.94 -4.44 11.43
N PRO A 109 -16.66 -4.11 11.15
CA PRO A 109 -15.79 -3.59 12.18
C PRO A 109 -16.13 -2.13 12.50
N ASN A 110 -15.84 -1.68 13.73
CA ASN A 110 -15.88 -0.26 14.08
C ASN A 110 -14.62 0.47 13.64
N VAL A 111 -13.49 -0.26 13.58
CA VAL A 111 -12.17 0.26 13.21
C VAL A 111 -11.51 -0.73 12.24
N ALA A 112 -10.86 -0.20 11.21
CA ALA A 112 -10.05 -1.00 10.30
C ALA A 112 -8.67 -0.37 10.10
N CYS A 113 -7.61 -1.18 10.26
CA CYS A 113 -6.21 -0.76 10.16
C CYS A 113 -5.63 -1.14 8.81
N PHE A 114 -5.00 -0.18 8.12
CA PHE A 114 -4.32 -0.37 6.85
C PHE A 114 -2.94 0.25 6.88
N GLY A 115 -1.97 -0.38 6.21
CA GLY A 115 -0.60 0.12 6.15
C GLY A 115 -0.48 1.32 5.21
N LYS A 116 0.22 2.37 5.65
CA LYS A 116 0.58 3.53 4.82
C LYS A 116 1.54 3.17 3.69
N LYS A 117 2.21 2.02 3.74
CA LYS A 117 3.05 1.55 2.65
C LYS A 117 2.28 1.52 1.32
N ASP A 118 1.06 1.03 1.34
CA ASP A 118 0.14 1.03 0.21
C ASP A 118 -0.74 2.30 0.25
N TYR A 119 -0.09 3.46 0.19
CA TYR A 119 -0.69 4.77 0.45
C TYR A 119 -1.89 5.09 -0.43
N GLN A 120 -1.78 4.82 -1.72
CA GLN A 120 -2.88 5.01 -2.66
C GLN A 120 -4.06 4.07 -2.36
N GLN A 121 -3.80 2.84 -1.93
CA GLN A 121 -4.83 1.92 -1.46
C GLN A 121 -5.55 2.49 -0.24
N LEU A 122 -4.82 3.02 0.72
CA LEU A 122 -5.39 3.65 1.90
C LEU A 122 -6.27 4.85 1.54
N ALA A 123 -5.83 5.69 0.58
CA ALA A 123 -6.61 6.82 0.08
C ALA A 123 -7.91 6.37 -0.61
N VAL A 124 -7.85 5.34 -1.44
CA VAL A 124 -9.04 4.73 -2.08
C VAL A 124 -10.02 4.19 -1.04
N ILE A 125 -9.51 3.50 -0.01
CA ILE A 125 -10.36 2.93 1.06
C ILE A 125 -11.04 4.03 1.85
N ARG A 126 -10.32 5.09 2.25
CA ARG A 126 -10.90 6.24 2.92
C ARG A 126 -11.99 6.91 2.09
N GLY A 127 -11.72 7.10 0.78
CA GLY A 127 -12.68 7.72 -0.12
C GLY A 127 -13.99 6.92 -0.23
N PHE A 128 -13.95 5.64 -0.51
CA PHE A 128 -15.21 4.88 -0.63
C PHE A 128 -15.91 4.65 0.73
N VAL A 129 -15.18 4.60 1.83
CA VAL A 129 -15.78 4.53 3.17
C VAL A 129 -16.61 5.77 3.46
N GLU A 130 -16.10 6.95 3.12
CA GLU A 130 -16.80 8.23 3.23
C GLU A 130 -17.99 8.30 2.27
N ASP A 131 -17.76 8.10 0.97
CA ASP A 131 -18.78 8.23 -0.08
C ASP A 131 -19.94 7.24 0.06
N LEU A 132 -19.67 6.03 0.52
CA LEU A 132 -20.68 4.98 0.71
C LEU A 132 -21.22 4.89 2.15
N ASN A 133 -20.89 5.86 3.01
CA ASN A 133 -21.37 5.98 4.38
C ASN A 133 -21.12 4.71 5.23
N PHE A 134 -19.96 4.09 5.10
CA PHE A 134 -19.55 3.05 6.02
C PHE A 134 -19.26 3.66 7.39
N ASP A 135 -19.91 3.16 8.44
CA ASP A 135 -19.66 3.58 9.83
C ASP A 135 -18.40 2.86 10.39
N ILE A 136 -17.24 3.14 9.77
CA ILE A 136 -15.95 2.49 10.06
C ILE A 136 -14.86 3.57 10.12
N ARG A 137 -14.13 3.62 11.23
CA ARG A 137 -12.95 4.48 11.35
C ARG A 137 -11.73 3.80 10.71
N ILE A 138 -11.14 4.42 9.70
CA ILE A 138 -9.94 3.93 9.01
C ILE A 138 -8.68 4.48 9.68
N VAL A 139 -7.82 3.58 10.15
CA VAL A 139 -6.54 3.91 10.79
C VAL A 139 -5.40 3.55 9.83
N GLY A 140 -4.59 4.56 9.46
CA GLY A 140 -3.36 4.36 8.72
C GLY A 140 -2.21 4.03 9.67
N VAL A 141 -1.53 2.91 9.45
CA VAL A 141 -0.40 2.44 10.25
C VAL A 141 0.89 2.71 9.49
N ASP A 142 1.88 3.28 10.17
CA ASP A 142 3.15 3.64 9.57
C ASP A 142 3.89 2.44 8.96
N THR A 143 4.65 2.68 7.91
CA THR A 143 5.38 1.66 7.17
C THR A 143 6.47 1.05 8.05
N GLY A 144 6.34 -0.26 8.33
CA GLY A 144 7.42 -1.02 8.96
C GLY A 144 8.63 -1.13 8.02
N ARG A 145 9.83 -0.92 8.56
CA ARG A 145 11.06 -0.94 7.77
C ARG A 145 12.11 -1.85 8.38
N ALA A 146 12.95 -2.44 7.54
CA ALA A 146 14.18 -3.08 7.95
C ALA A 146 15.20 -2.03 8.45
N ALA A 147 16.25 -2.47 9.13
CA ALA A 147 17.26 -1.59 9.69
C ALA A 147 17.97 -0.69 8.65
N ASP A 148 18.00 -1.10 7.39
CA ASP A 148 18.56 -0.37 6.27
C ASP A 148 17.54 0.57 5.56
N GLY A 149 16.31 0.66 6.08
CA GLY A 149 15.26 1.53 5.58
C GLY A 149 14.31 0.87 4.58
N LEU A 150 14.60 -0.33 4.07
CA LEU A 150 13.71 -1.01 3.13
C LEU A 150 12.34 -1.27 3.75
N ALA A 151 11.27 -0.84 3.09
CA ALA A 151 9.91 -1.13 3.50
C ALA A 151 9.64 -2.63 3.53
N LEU A 152 9.05 -3.13 4.61
CA LEU A 152 8.72 -4.55 4.76
C LEU A 152 7.61 -4.94 3.80
N SER A 153 7.84 -6.03 3.06
CA SER A 153 6.90 -6.55 2.07
C SER A 153 7.15 -8.03 1.84
N SER A 154 6.07 -8.79 1.58
CA SER A 154 6.18 -10.20 1.17
C SER A 154 6.96 -10.36 -0.14
N ARG A 155 6.95 -9.35 -1.02
CA ARG A 155 7.69 -9.33 -2.28
C ARG A 155 9.20 -9.20 -2.10
N ASN A 156 9.68 -8.78 -0.92
CA ASN A 156 11.13 -8.73 -0.64
C ASN A 156 11.77 -10.12 -0.73
N GLY A 157 10.98 -11.19 -0.51
CA GLY A 157 11.43 -12.57 -0.69
C GLY A 157 11.74 -12.98 -2.14
N TYR A 158 11.33 -12.18 -3.12
CA TYR A 158 11.66 -12.42 -4.54
C TYR A 158 13.02 -11.84 -4.97
N LEU A 159 13.59 -10.94 -4.15
CA LEU A 159 14.86 -10.29 -4.44
C LEU A 159 16.01 -11.30 -4.28
N THR A 160 16.93 -11.28 -5.23
CA THR A 160 18.25 -11.92 -5.06
C THR A 160 19.03 -11.20 -3.96
N GLU A 161 20.10 -11.79 -3.46
CA GLU A 161 20.95 -11.18 -2.44
C GLU A 161 21.50 -9.81 -2.89
N ALA A 162 21.93 -9.70 -4.14
CA ALA A 162 22.41 -8.45 -4.73
C ALA A 162 21.30 -7.40 -4.83
N GLU A 163 20.11 -7.80 -5.31
CA GLU A 163 18.94 -6.90 -5.38
C GLU A 163 18.49 -6.49 -3.99
N ARG A 164 18.50 -7.40 -3.00
CA ARG A 164 18.15 -7.07 -1.61
C ARG A 164 19.10 -6.03 -1.01
N ALA A 165 20.39 -6.12 -1.29
CA ALA A 165 21.38 -5.15 -0.85
C ALA A 165 21.17 -3.76 -1.51
N GLN A 166 20.66 -3.74 -2.74
CA GLN A 166 20.40 -2.53 -3.51
C GLN A 166 19.01 -1.90 -3.18
N ALA A 167 18.04 -2.71 -2.79
CA ALA A 167 16.63 -2.29 -2.61
C ALA A 167 16.43 -1.07 -1.68
N PRO A 168 17.22 -0.82 -0.62
CA PRO A 168 17.11 0.38 0.21
C PRO A 168 17.30 1.72 -0.53
N GLN A 169 17.91 1.72 -1.71
CA GLN A 169 18.12 2.91 -2.52
C GLN A 169 16.82 3.64 -2.82
N LEU A 170 15.71 2.92 -2.99
CA LEU A 170 14.41 3.55 -3.21
C LEU A 170 14.02 4.46 -2.04
N TYR A 171 14.12 3.96 -0.81
CA TYR A 171 13.83 4.76 0.39
C TYR A 171 14.83 5.90 0.59
N GLN A 172 16.10 5.68 0.28
CA GLN A 172 17.15 6.72 0.35
C GLN A 172 16.80 7.87 -0.60
N GLU A 173 16.43 7.58 -1.83
CA GLU A 173 16.01 8.58 -2.82
C GLU A 173 14.83 9.40 -2.33
N LEU A 174 13.77 8.74 -1.82
CA LEU A 174 12.61 9.44 -1.26
C LEU A 174 12.99 10.31 -0.04
N SER A 175 13.93 9.85 0.77
CA SER A 175 14.43 10.57 1.94
C SER A 175 15.20 11.83 1.54
N GLU A 176 16.00 11.76 0.48
CA GLU A 176 16.70 12.91 -0.09
C GLU A 176 15.75 13.94 -0.68
N MET A 177 14.73 13.48 -1.42
CA MET A 177 13.67 14.34 -1.91
C MET A 177 12.94 15.04 -0.76
N ALA A 178 12.55 14.28 0.27
CA ALA A 178 11.87 14.81 1.45
C ALA A 178 12.72 15.87 2.18
N ALA A 179 14.03 15.66 2.30
CA ALA A 179 14.95 16.61 2.90
C ALA A 179 15.01 17.92 2.10
N GLN A 180 15.06 17.85 0.78
CA GLN A 180 15.06 19.02 -0.11
C GLN A 180 13.73 19.79 -0.03
N ILE A 181 12.60 19.08 0.01
CA ILE A 181 11.29 19.70 0.15
C ILE A 181 11.17 20.41 1.50
N LYS A 182 11.61 19.79 2.60
CA LYS A 182 11.67 20.40 3.93
C LYS A 182 12.59 21.61 4.00
N ALA A 183 13.63 21.63 3.17
CA ALA A 183 14.52 22.79 3.03
C ALA A 183 13.93 23.94 2.18
N GLY A 184 12.66 23.83 1.78
CA GLY A 184 11.92 24.87 1.06
C GLY A 184 11.91 24.72 -0.46
N ARG A 185 12.38 23.59 -1.00
CA ARG A 185 12.34 23.33 -2.42
C ARG A 185 10.92 22.95 -2.87
N GLN A 186 10.38 23.66 -3.87
CA GLN A 186 9.00 23.53 -4.33
C GLN A 186 8.88 23.24 -5.84
N ASP A 187 9.99 23.10 -6.56
CA ASP A 187 10.01 22.71 -7.97
C ASP A 187 9.90 21.17 -8.11
N TYR A 188 8.76 20.63 -7.64
CA TYR A 188 8.53 19.18 -7.49
C TYR A 188 8.84 18.40 -8.76
N ALA A 189 8.37 18.86 -9.92
CA ALA A 189 8.62 18.20 -11.20
C ALA A 189 10.13 18.03 -11.52
N LYS A 190 10.99 18.98 -11.10
CA LYS A 190 12.45 18.82 -11.28
C LYS A 190 13.04 17.83 -10.28
N LEU A 191 12.52 17.80 -9.05
CA LEU A 191 12.91 16.80 -8.04
C LEU A 191 12.58 15.40 -8.52
N GLU A 192 11.36 15.20 -9.00
CA GLU A 192 10.87 13.93 -9.54
C GLU A 192 11.74 13.43 -10.71
N GLN A 193 12.00 14.30 -11.68
CA GLN A 193 12.82 13.96 -12.84
C GLN A 193 14.26 13.61 -12.43
N ALA A 194 14.86 14.34 -11.48
CA ALA A 194 16.21 14.07 -10.99
C ALA A 194 16.28 12.72 -10.27
N ALA A 195 15.30 12.41 -9.42
CA ALA A 195 15.20 11.16 -8.69
C ALA A 195 15.00 9.96 -9.65
N ILE A 196 14.12 10.11 -10.64
CA ILE A 196 13.91 9.09 -11.68
C ILE A 196 15.21 8.83 -12.43
N ALA A 197 15.90 9.88 -12.88
CA ALA A 197 17.16 9.73 -13.63
C ALA A 197 18.25 9.08 -12.78
N HIS A 198 18.33 9.42 -11.49
CA HIS A 198 19.29 8.83 -10.57
C HIS A 198 19.04 7.31 -10.40
N LEU A 199 17.82 6.90 -10.07
CA LEU A 199 17.50 5.46 -9.92
C LEU A 199 17.69 4.70 -11.23
N GLN A 200 17.34 5.27 -12.38
CA GLN A 200 17.59 4.66 -13.69
C GLN A 200 19.08 4.47 -13.95
N GLY A 201 19.92 5.43 -13.55
CA GLY A 201 21.38 5.31 -13.60
C GLY A 201 21.94 4.19 -12.74
N LEU A 202 21.21 3.78 -11.69
CA LEU A 202 21.52 2.66 -10.81
C LEU A 202 20.91 1.32 -11.30
N GLY A 203 20.27 1.30 -12.46
CA GLY A 203 19.72 0.09 -13.06
C GLY A 203 18.26 -0.22 -12.67
N TRP A 204 17.57 0.69 -11.99
CA TRP A 204 16.15 0.56 -11.72
C TRP A 204 15.27 0.87 -12.95
N VAL A 205 14.13 0.21 -13.06
CA VAL A 205 13.08 0.58 -14.00
C VAL A 205 11.97 1.29 -13.21
N VAL A 206 11.94 2.61 -13.32
CA VAL A 206 11.02 3.45 -12.54
C VAL A 206 9.68 3.57 -13.27
N ASP A 207 8.58 3.18 -12.60
CA ASP A 207 7.23 3.40 -13.09
C ASP A 207 6.83 4.87 -12.86
N TYR A 208 7.00 5.36 -11.64
CA TYR A 208 6.80 6.76 -11.26
C TYR A 208 7.53 7.12 -9.96
N ILE A 209 7.85 8.40 -9.81
CA ILE A 209 8.14 9.09 -8.55
C ILE A 209 7.39 10.41 -8.63
N GLU A 210 6.46 10.64 -7.71
CA GLU A 210 5.59 11.82 -7.74
C GLU A 210 5.37 12.41 -6.36
N VAL A 211 5.31 13.74 -6.31
CA VAL A 211 4.92 14.50 -5.11
C VAL A 211 3.44 14.84 -5.22
N ARG A 212 2.66 14.38 -4.26
CA ARG A 212 1.22 14.57 -4.24
C ARG A 212 0.78 15.23 -2.93
N HIS A 213 -0.36 15.92 -2.96
CA HIS A 213 -1.03 16.37 -1.75
C HIS A 213 -1.46 15.14 -0.93
N ALA A 214 -1.10 15.12 0.36
CA ALA A 214 -1.22 13.90 1.17
C ALA A 214 -2.67 13.49 1.47
N GLY A 215 -3.60 14.44 1.45
CA GLY A 215 -5.00 14.20 1.81
C GLY A 215 -5.82 13.52 0.71
N ASP A 216 -5.61 13.89 -0.54
CA ASP A 216 -6.45 13.48 -1.68
C ASP A 216 -5.66 12.96 -2.89
N LEU A 217 -4.33 12.92 -2.80
CA LEU A 217 -3.41 12.52 -3.85
C LEU A 217 -3.50 13.34 -5.15
N GLN A 218 -4.09 14.53 -5.10
CA GLN A 218 -3.98 15.48 -6.22
C GLN A 218 -2.53 15.93 -6.41
N ILE A 219 -2.23 16.51 -7.58
CA ILE A 219 -0.91 17.08 -7.84
C ILE A 219 -0.58 18.11 -6.76
N ALA A 220 0.59 17.97 -6.15
CA ALA A 220 1.03 18.89 -5.10
C ALA A 220 1.39 20.26 -5.70
N HIS A 221 1.05 21.30 -4.98
CA HIS A 221 1.35 22.70 -5.34
C HIS A 221 2.24 23.35 -4.31
N ALA A 222 2.94 24.41 -4.74
CA ALA A 222 3.69 25.27 -3.84
C ALA A 222 2.74 25.83 -2.77
N GLY A 223 3.12 25.66 -1.50
CA GLY A 223 2.30 26.13 -0.36
C GLY A 223 1.44 25.04 0.28
N ASP A 224 1.37 23.84 -0.28
CA ASP A 224 0.73 22.71 0.40
C ASP A 224 1.51 22.38 1.68
N ALA A 225 0.83 22.40 2.83
CA ALA A 225 1.47 22.13 4.12
C ALA A 225 1.73 20.64 4.38
N HIS A 226 1.05 19.75 3.66
CA HIS A 226 1.19 18.31 3.81
C HIS A 226 1.22 17.63 2.45
N VAL A 227 2.39 17.12 2.09
CA VAL A 227 2.61 16.39 0.84
C VAL A 227 3.13 14.98 1.11
N VAL A 228 3.04 14.12 0.12
CA VAL A 228 3.61 12.77 0.15
C VAL A 228 4.39 12.53 -1.13
N VAL A 229 5.59 12.01 -1.00
CA VAL A 229 6.35 11.49 -2.16
C VAL A 229 6.04 10.00 -2.28
N LEU A 230 5.55 9.59 -3.45
CA LEU A 230 5.24 8.19 -3.74
C LEU A 230 6.11 7.69 -4.87
N ALA A 231 6.54 6.45 -4.79
CA ALA A 231 7.32 5.81 -5.84
C ALA A 231 6.90 4.37 -6.08
N ALA A 232 7.03 3.96 -7.33
CA ALA A 232 7.02 2.58 -7.74
C ALA A 232 8.14 2.33 -8.75
N ALA A 233 8.94 1.32 -8.48
CA ALA A 233 10.07 0.98 -9.35
C ALA A 233 10.37 -0.52 -9.29
N ARG A 234 10.96 -1.04 -10.36
CA ARG A 234 11.38 -2.44 -10.45
C ARG A 234 12.88 -2.56 -10.29
N LEU A 235 13.26 -3.51 -9.47
CA LEU A 235 14.63 -3.97 -9.37
C LEU A 235 14.66 -5.43 -9.84
N GLY A 236 15.33 -5.69 -10.95
CA GLY A 236 15.17 -6.95 -11.66
C GLY A 236 13.70 -7.19 -12.05
N LYS A 237 13.12 -8.28 -11.57
CA LYS A 237 11.73 -8.65 -11.82
C LYS A 237 10.78 -8.16 -10.72
N THR A 238 11.29 -7.70 -9.59
CA THR A 238 10.49 -7.36 -8.41
C THR A 238 10.08 -5.89 -8.44
N ARG A 239 8.78 -5.64 -8.42
CA ARG A 239 8.21 -4.30 -8.29
C ARG A 239 8.11 -3.92 -6.82
N LEU A 240 8.78 -2.85 -6.44
CA LEU A 240 8.76 -2.28 -5.10
C LEU A 240 8.00 -0.96 -5.11
N ILE A 241 7.30 -0.67 -4.03
CA ILE A 241 6.64 0.61 -3.79
C ILE A 241 7.09 1.15 -2.44
N ASP A 242 7.18 2.46 -2.35
CA ASP A 242 7.44 3.16 -1.10
C ASP A 242 6.86 4.57 -1.14
N ASN A 243 6.76 5.20 0.02
CA ASN A 243 6.34 6.58 0.15
C ASN A 243 6.87 7.23 1.43
N LEU A 244 6.88 8.56 1.45
CA LEU A 244 7.17 9.38 2.63
C LEU A 244 6.21 10.55 2.71
N GLU A 245 5.51 10.68 3.83
CA GLU A 245 4.74 11.88 4.19
C GLU A 245 5.68 13.00 4.66
N ILE A 246 5.39 14.21 4.24
CA ILE A 246 6.17 15.41 4.58
C ILE A 246 5.19 16.46 5.09
N HIS A 247 5.34 16.82 6.35
CA HIS A 247 4.68 17.97 6.94
C HIS A 247 5.62 19.17 6.84
N LEU A 248 5.13 20.26 6.25
CA LEU A 248 5.83 21.53 6.12
C LEU A 248 5.28 22.50 7.15
N GLU A 249 6.16 23.17 7.86
CA GLU A 249 5.77 24.26 8.75
C GLU A 249 5.27 25.42 7.89
N ALA A 250 4.15 26.02 8.30
CA ALA A 250 3.56 27.17 7.63
C ALA A 250 4.37 28.45 7.86
#